data_3510b809a2288904cc563683bcf51d5f
#
_entry.id   3510b809a2288904cc563683bcf51d5f
#
_cell.length_a   1.000
_cell.length_b   1.000
_cell.length_c   1.000
_cell.angle_alpha   90.00
_cell.angle_beta   90.00
_cell.angle_gamma   90.00
#
_symmetry.space_group_name_H-M   'P 1'
#
loop_
_entity.id
_entity.type
_entity.pdbx_description
1 polymer ?
#
loop_
_entity_poly.entity_id
_entity_poly.type
_entity_poly.pdbx_seq_one_letter_code
_entity_poly.pdbx_strand_id
1 'polypeptide(L)'
;MAVQTNDEIKGTEKEFLDLFNHLCYSRTAWQVWSDLMSAMACTIANVFETNPKRKADREKEYERCIKELGGDVEIPAKLFAIVTMALENNPDQDFLGKLYMQLNLGSHWHGQFFTPYDVCKMMSLITIGDTVRNKAEDRDYIAVSDTACGAGATLISAANTFKEQGINYQEKVLFVGQDIDRVVGQMCYCLLYTSPSPRDTR
;
A
#
# COMPACT_ATOMS: atom_id res chain seq x y z
N MET A 1 1.86 -18.32 15.56
CA MET A 1 1.08 -17.62 14.54
C MET A 1 0.53 -18.64 13.57
N ALA A 2 -0.79 -18.69 13.36
CA ALA A 2 -1.37 -19.59 12.37
C ALA A 2 -1.04 -19.00 10.97
N VAL A 3 -0.42 -19.82 10.12
CA VAL A 3 -0.25 -19.49 8.69
C VAL A 3 -1.64 -19.53 8.07
N GLN A 4 -2.13 -18.40 7.53
CA GLN A 4 -3.40 -18.38 6.82
C GLN A 4 -3.36 -19.35 5.64
N THR A 5 -4.43 -20.11 5.49
CA THR A 5 -4.60 -20.97 4.33
C THR A 5 -4.87 -20.13 3.08
N ASN A 6 -4.51 -20.64 1.89
CA ASN A 6 -4.81 -19.99 0.60
C ASN A 6 -6.32 -19.64 0.44
N ASP A 7 -7.20 -20.32 1.14
CA ASP A 7 -8.64 -20.10 1.09
C ASP A 7 -9.09 -18.86 1.90
N GLU A 8 -8.39 -18.53 3.00
CA GLU A 8 -8.68 -17.31 3.79
C GLU A 8 -8.21 -16.05 3.06
N ILE A 9 -7.06 -16.11 2.37
CA ILE A 9 -6.55 -15.00 1.55
C ILE A 9 -7.51 -14.73 0.39
N LYS A 10 -8.00 -15.77 -0.30
CA LYS A 10 -9.03 -15.65 -1.35
C LYS A 10 -10.35 -15.10 -0.81
N GLY A 11 -10.70 -15.40 0.45
CA GLY A 11 -11.86 -14.85 1.14
C GLY A 11 -11.78 -13.34 1.30
N THR A 12 -10.63 -12.83 1.77
CA THR A 12 -10.36 -11.40 1.98
C THR A 12 -10.37 -10.61 0.67
N GLU A 13 -9.74 -11.14 -0.39
CA GLU A 13 -9.78 -10.52 -1.71
C GLU A 13 -11.20 -10.47 -2.29
N LYS A 14 -11.94 -11.55 -2.15
CA LYS A 14 -13.32 -11.63 -2.61
C LYS A 14 -14.22 -10.63 -1.88
N GLU A 15 -14.11 -10.54 -0.56
CA GLU A 15 -14.86 -9.57 0.25
C GLU A 15 -14.57 -8.14 -0.19
N PHE A 16 -13.29 -7.81 -0.43
CA PHE A 16 -12.91 -6.51 -0.98
C PHE A 16 -13.59 -6.25 -2.33
N LEU A 17 -13.49 -7.19 -3.25
CA LEU A 17 -14.06 -7.05 -4.60
C LEU A 17 -15.58 -6.93 -4.59
N ASP A 18 -16.27 -7.67 -3.73
CA ASP A 18 -17.73 -7.60 -3.60
C ASP A 18 -18.16 -6.20 -3.10
N LEU A 19 -17.52 -5.66 -2.08
CA LEU A 19 -17.77 -4.30 -1.57
C LEU A 19 -17.39 -3.22 -2.59
N PHE A 20 -16.26 -3.39 -3.25
CA PHE A 20 -15.78 -2.47 -4.29
C PHE A 20 -16.76 -2.40 -5.48
N ASN A 21 -17.23 -3.55 -5.95
CA ASN A 21 -18.20 -3.63 -7.05
C ASN A 21 -19.53 -2.96 -6.68
N HIS A 22 -19.92 -2.99 -5.40
CA HIS A 22 -21.11 -2.26 -4.95
C HIS A 22 -20.96 -0.74 -5.16
N LEU A 23 -19.77 -0.17 -4.94
CA LEU A 23 -19.49 1.25 -5.21
C LEU A 23 -19.45 1.57 -6.71
N CYS A 24 -19.22 0.58 -7.56
CA CYS A 24 -19.13 0.76 -9.01
C CYS A 24 -20.49 0.84 -9.73
N TYR A 25 -21.63 0.80 -9.02
CA TYR A 25 -22.96 0.73 -9.62
C TYR A 25 -23.26 1.86 -10.62
N SER A 26 -22.78 3.08 -10.36
CA SER A 26 -23.03 4.26 -11.21
C SER A 26 -21.76 4.93 -11.74
N ARG A 27 -20.59 4.33 -11.49
CA ARG A 27 -19.28 4.89 -11.80
C ARG A 27 -18.33 3.84 -12.37
N THR A 28 -17.32 4.29 -13.11
CA THR A 28 -16.29 3.37 -13.60
C THR A 28 -15.42 2.87 -12.44
N ALA A 29 -14.95 1.63 -12.55
CA ALA A 29 -14.07 1.03 -11.55
C ALA A 29 -12.82 1.90 -11.30
N TRP A 30 -12.27 2.52 -12.34
CA TRP A 30 -11.12 3.41 -12.19
C TRP A 30 -11.43 4.67 -11.36
N GLN A 31 -12.59 5.30 -11.55
CA GLN A 31 -13.01 6.47 -10.77
C GLN A 31 -13.19 6.11 -9.29
N VAL A 32 -13.88 4.98 -9.03
CA VAL A 32 -14.08 4.47 -7.66
C VAL A 32 -12.74 4.15 -7.01
N TRP A 33 -11.83 3.50 -7.72
CA TRP A 33 -10.50 3.19 -7.21
C TRP A 33 -9.70 4.45 -6.89
N SER A 34 -9.69 5.43 -7.80
CA SER A 34 -8.99 6.70 -7.60
C SER A 34 -9.48 7.46 -6.37
N ASP A 35 -10.80 7.56 -6.19
CA ASP A 35 -11.38 8.24 -5.03
C ASP A 35 -11.14 7.46 -3.73
N LEU A 36 -11.21 6.12 -3.78
CA LEU A 36 -10.91 5.26 -2.63
C LEU A 36 -9.46 5.42 -2.18
N MET A 37 -8.49 5.32 -3.11
CA MET A 37 -7.06 5.49 -2.79
C MET A 37 -6.77 6.89 -2.25
N SER A 38 -7.39 7.93 -2.82
CA SER A 38 -7.24 9.30 -2.34
C SER A 38 -7.82 9.47 -0.93
N ALA A 39 -9.00 8.91 -0.64
CA ALA A 39 -9.60 8.96 0.69
C ALA A 39 -8.73 8.26 1.74
N MET A 40 -8.23 7.05 1.44
CA MET A 40 -7.33 6.30 2.32
C MET A 40 -6.03 7.08 2.58
N ALA A 41 -5.39 7.61 1.53
CA ALA A 41 -4.16 8.38 1.66
C ALA A 41 -4.36 9.67 2.48
N CYS A 42 -5.48 10.39 2.29
CA CYS A 42 -5.83 11.55 3.11
C CYS A 42 -6.02 11.19 4.58
N THR A 43 -6.71 10.09 4.86
CA THR A 43 -6.93 9.60 6.23
C THR A 43 -5.61 9.33 6.92
N ILE A 44 -4.71 8.56 6.30
CA ILE A 44 -3.39 8.24 6.86
C ILE A 44 -2.57 9.52 7.07
N ALA A 45 -2.48 10.37 6.04
CA ALA A 45 -1.64 11.56 6.08
C ALA A 45 -2.10 12.59 7.12
N ASN A 46 -3.41 12.71 7.37
CA ASN A 46 -3.95 13.65 8.34
C ASN A 46 -3.66 13.28 9.80
N VAL A 47 -3.32 12.02 10.09
CA VAL A 47 -2.89 11.60 11.43
C VAL A 47 -1.59 12.30 11.84
N PHE A 48 -0.66 12.46 10.90
CA PHE A 48 0.68 12.98 11.14
C PHE A 48 0.85 14.46 10.72
N GLU A 49 -0.16 15.08 10.08
CA GLU A 49 -0.04 16.44 9.58
C GLU A 49 -0.18 17.47 10.70
N THR A 50 0.86 18.26 10.88
CA THR A 50 0.92 19.35 11.88
C THR A 50 0.56 20.71 11.30
N ASN A 51 0.61 20.88 9.97
CA ASN A 51 0.26 22.14 9.32
C ASN A 51 -1.27 22.25 9.13
N PRO A 52 -1.94 23.23 9.82
CA PRO A 52 -3.40 23.34 9.79
C PRO A 52 -3.98 23.53 8.37
N LYS A 53 -3.26 24.28 7.51
CA LYS A 53 -3.72 24.52 6.14
C LYS A 53 -3.69 23.23 5.32
N ARG A 54 -2.59 22.50 5.37
CA ARG A 54 -2.47 21.22 4.64
C ARG A 54 -3.48 20.19 5.14
N LYS A 55 -3.71 20.15 6.46
CA LYS A 55 -4.72 19.29 7.07
C LYS A 55 -6.11 19.61 6.56
N ALA A 56 -6.48 20.89 6.55
CA ALA A 56 -7.77 21.34 6.04
C ALA A 56 -7.96 21.08 4.53
N ASP A 57 -6.89 21.23 3.73
CA ASP A 57 -6.96 20.97 2.29
C ASP A 57 -7.14 19.46 2.02
N ARG A 58 -6.49 18.59 2.80
CA ARG A 58 -6.71 17.12 2.71
C ARG A 58 -8.08 16.70 3.21
N GLU A 59 -8.61 17.35 4.24
CA GLU A 59 -9.97 17.09 4.70
C GLU A 59 -11.01 17.38 3.63
N LYS A 60 -10.89 18.49 2.93
CA LYS A 60 -11.75 18.81 1.78
C LYS A 60 -11.64 17.78 0.65
N GLU A 61 -10.43 17.30 0.37
CA GLU A 61 -10.24 16.24 -0.62
C GLU A 61 -10.87 14.93 -0.15
N TYR A 62 -10.73 14.56 1.12
CA TYR A 62 -11.40 13.42 1.72
C TYR A 62 -12.92 13.50 1.59
N GLU A 63 -13.51 14.64 2.01
CA GLU A 63 -14.96 14.88 1.91
C GLU A 63 -15.45 14.80 0.45
N ARG A 64 -14.68 15.33 -0.50
CA ARG A 64 -14.96 15.20 -1.93
C ARG A 64 -14.99 13.73 -2.34
N CYS A 65 -13.95 12.95 -1.98
CA CYS A 65 -13.87 11.54 -2.32
C CYS A 65 -15.03 10.74 -1.74
N ILE A 66 -15.37 10.95 -0.47
CA ILE A 66 -16.49 10.26 0.19
C ILE A 66 -17.81 10.60 -0.51
N LYS A 67 -18.04 11.88 -0.85
CA LYS A 67 -19.24 12.28 -1.61
C LYS A 67 -19.33 11.57 -2.94
N GLU A 68 -18.22 11.47 -3.68
CA GLU A 68 -18.14 10.76 -4.96
C GLU A 68 -18.34 9.24 -4.78
N LEU A 69 -17.95 8.66 -3.66
CA LEU A 69 -18.17 7.25 -3.31
C LEU A 69 -19.59 6.94 -2.80
N GLY A 70 -20.50 7.91 -2.87
CA GLY A 70 -21.91 7.72 -2.49
C GLY A 70 -22.32 8.44 -1.21
N GLY A 71 -21.42 9.17 -0.56
CA GLY A 71 -21.69 10.01 0.63
C GLY A 71 -21.72 9.23 1.94
N ASP A 72 -21.60 7.91 1.91
CA ASP A 72 -21.50 7.04 3.08
C ASP A 72 -20.05 6.60 3.28
N VAL A 73 -19.57 6.71 4.51
CA VAL A 73 -18.21 6.32 4.91
C VAL A 73 -18.08 4.83 5.24
N GLU A 74 -19.19 4.11 5.41
CA GLU A 74 -19.17 2.74 5.93
C GLU A 74 -18.41 1.78 5.00
N ILE A 75 -18.74 1.78 3.70
CA ILE A 75 -18.09 0.88 2.74
C ILE A 75 -16.61 1.27 2.51
N PRO A 76 -16.25 2.54 2.28
CA PRO A 76 -14.84 2.96 2.21
C PRO A 76 -14.03 2.59 3.45
N ALA A 77 -14.60 2.76 4.66
CA ALA A 77 -13.94 2.37 5.90
C ALA A 77 -13.73 0.85 6.02
N LYS A 78 -14.73 0.04 5.62
CA LYS A 78 -14.60 -1.42 5.56
C LYS A 78 -13.52 -1.85 4.57
N LEU A 79 -13.47 -1.25 3.37
CA LEU A 79 -12.43 -1.53 2.38
C LEU A 79 -11.03 -1.20 2.92
N PHE A 80 -10.89 -0.08 3.64
CA PHE A 80 -9.63 0.25 4.29
C PHE A 80 -9.25 -0.76 5.38
N ALA A 81 -10.20 -1.17 6.21
CA ALA A 81 -9.98 -2.19 7.24
C ALA A 81 -9.54 -3.52 6.63
N ILE A 82 -10.15 -3.94 5.51
CA ILE A 82 -9.77 -5.17 4.79
C ILE A 82 -8.31 -5.10 4.31
N VAL A 83 -7.87 -3.97 3.74
CA VAL A 83 -6.47 -3.78 3.34
C VAL A 83 -5.54 -3.91 4.54
N THR A 84 -5.85 -3.24 5.64
CA THR A 84 -5.05 -3.29 6.87
C THR A 84 -4.97 -4.73 7.40
N MET A 85 -6.09 -5.41 7.54
CA MET A 85 -6.14 -6.80 8.01
C MET A 85 -5.40 -7.77 7.09
N ALA A 86 -5.49 -7.58 5.76
CA ALA A 86 -4.76 -8.40 4.80
C ALA A 86 -3.24 -8.30 5.00
N LEU A 87 -2.74 -7.08 5.26
CA LEU A 87 -1.31 -6.84 5.48
C LEU A 87 -0.85 -7.21 6.89
N GLU A 88 -1.71 -7.08 7.91
CA GLU A 88 -1.42 -7.63 9.25
C GLU A 88 -1.26 -9.15 9.23
N ASN A 89 -2.12 -9.81 8.49
CA ASN A 89 -2.09 -11.27 8.36
C ASN A 89 -0.91 -11.76 7.50
N ASN A 90 -0.65 -11.09 6.40
CA ASN A 90 0.49 -11.38 5.52
C ASN A 90 1.13 -10.08 5.02
N PRO A 91 2.18 -9.56 5.67
CA PRO A 91 2.87 -8.36 5.23
C PRO A 91 3.74 -8.58 3.98
N ASP A 92 4.02 -9.82 3.60
CA ASP A 92 4.88 -10.20 2.49
C ASP A 92 4.05 -10.38 1.20
N GLN A 93 3.35 -9.31 0.80
CA GLN A 93 2.50 -9.28 -0.40
C GLN A 93 2.26 -7.87 -0.93
N ASP A 94 1.96 -7.78 -2.22
CA ASP A 94 1.40 -6.58 -2.86
C ASP A 94 -0.13 -6.73 -3.00
N PHE A 95 -0.87 -6.49 -1.92
CA PHE A 95 -2.32 -6.65 -1.89
C PHE A 95 -3.03 -5.67 -2.84
N LEU A 96 -2.64 -4.39 -2.82
CA LEU A 96 -3.29 -3.36 -3.65
C LEU A 96 -2.94 -3.50 -5.12
N GLY A 97 -1.67 -3.77 -5.46
CA GLY A 97 -1.27 -3.96 -6.85
C GLY A 97 -1.92 -5.20 -7.47
N LYS A 98 -2.07 -6.28 -6.71
CA LYS A 98 -2.79 -7.46 -7.15
C LYS A 98 -4.25 -7.16 -7.49
N LEU A 99 -4.98 -6.46 -6.61
CA LEU A 99 -6.36 -6.05 -6.85
C LEU A 99 -6.48 -5.12 -8.06
N TYR A 100 -5.57 -4.15 -8.17
CA TYR A 100 -5.52 -3.21 -9.31
C TYR A 100 -5.40 -3.96 -10.65
N MET A 101 -4.52 -4.96 -10.70
CA MET A 101 -4.34 -5.79 -11.90
C MET A 101 -5.55 -6.69 -12.18
N GLN A 102 -6.17 -7.29 -11.16
CA GLN A 102 -7.39 -8.09 -11.30
C GLN A 102 -8.57 -7.28 -11.84
N LEU A 103 -8.70 -6.02 -11.43
CA LEU A 103 -9.73 -5.09 -11.88
C LEU A 103 -9.42 -4.48 -13.26
N ASN A 104 -8.30 -4.84 -13.91
CA ASN A 104 -7.83 -4.30 -15.19
C ASN A 104 -7.77 -2.76 -15.23
N LEU A 105 -7.43 -2.11 -14.12
CA LEU A 105 -7.42 -0.66 -14.02
C LEU A 105 -6.27 0.00 -14.81
N GLY A 106 -5.17 -0.73 -15.02
CA GLY A 106 -4.01 -0.27 -15.77
C GLY A 106 -4.20 -0.20 -17.29
N SER A 107 -5.23 -0.88 -17.84
CA SER A 107 -5.44 -0.96 -19.30
C SER A 107 -6.02 0.31 -19.91
N HIS A 108 -6.59 1.21 -19.09
CA HIS A 108 -7.35 2.37 -19.62
C HIS A 108 -6.47 3.53 -20.12
N TRP A 109 -5.21 3.65 -19.65
CA TRP A 109 -4.43 4.85 -19.96
C TRP A 109 -2.99 4.63 -20.45
N HIS A 110 -2.27 3.60 -20.00
CA HIS A 110 -0.83 3.51 -20.33
C HIS A 110 -0.26 2.09 -20.42
N GLY A 111 -1.07 1.03 -20.36
CA GLY A 111 -0.54 -0.35 -20.35
C GLY A 111 0.39 -0.60 -19.17
N GLN A 112 0.06 -0.04 -17.98
CA GLN A 112 0.84 -0.22 -16.76
C GLN A 112 0.72 -1.67 -16.30
N PHE A 113 1.86 -2.35 -16.21
CA PHE A 113 1.99 -3.67 -15.62
C PHE A 113 2.92 -3.58 -14.43
N PHE A 114 2.43 -3.96 -13.26
CA PHE A 114 3.28 -4.03 -12.08
C PHE A 114 4.20 -5.24 -12.13
N THR A 115 5.40 -5.07 -11.61
CA THR A 115 6.33 -6.18 -11.44
C THR A 115 5.73 -7.20 -10.48
N PRO A 116 5.68 -8.49 -10.84
CA PRO A 116 5.17 -9.53 -9.95
C PRO A 116 5.93 -9.52 -8.61
N TYR A 117 5.20 -9.71 -7.51
CA TYR A 117 5.77 -9.59 -6.16
C TYR A 117 6.96 -10.53 -5.92
N ASP A 118 6.91 -11.77 -6.43
CA ASP A 118 8.02 -12.72 -6.32
C ASP A 118 9.31 -12.23 -6.99
N VAL A 119 9.17 -11.48 -8.09
CA VAL A 119 10.32 -10.86 -8.77
C VAL A 119 10.87 -9.71 -7.92
N CYS A 120 10.00 -8.89 -7.32
CA CYS A 120 10.41 -7.84 -6.38
C CYS A 120 11.16 -8.44 -5.19
N LYS A 121 10.66 -9.54 -4.64
CA LYS A 121 11.30 -10.26 -3.53
C LYS A 121 12.68 -10.78 -3.92
N MET A 122 12.81 -11.40 -5.09
CA MET A 122 14.10 -11.83 -5.61
C MET A 122 15.08 -10.65 -5.76
N MET A 123 14.62 -9.53 -6.33
CA MET A 123 15.44 -8.33 -6.47
C MET A 123 15.90 -7.79 -5.11
N SER A 124 15.02 -7.75 -4.13
CA SER A 124 15.33 -7.30 -2.77
C SER A 124 16.37 -8.20 -2.10
N LEU A 125 16.23 -9.52 -2.20
CA LEU A 125 17.20 -10.48 -1.66
C LEU A 125 18.58 -10.34 -2.29
N ILE A 126 18.66 -10.07 -3.59
CA ILE A 126 19.94 -9.84 -4.29
C ILE A 126 20.56 -8.50 -3.89
N THR A 127 19.75 -7.46 -3.78
CA THR A 127 20.23 -6.09 -3.53
C THR A 127 20.59 -5.86 -2.06
N ILE A 128 19.78 -6.42 -1.14
CA ILE A 128 19.95 -6.27 0.30
C ILE A 128 20.76 -7.46 0.83
N GLY A 129 22.03 -7.52 0.41
CA GLY A 129 22.97 -8.49 0.92
C GLY A 129 23.76 -7.96 2.13
N ASP A 130 24.78 -8.71 2.58
CA ASP A 130 25.59 -8.39 3.77
C ASP A 130 26.17 -6.97 3.78
N THR A 131 26.55 -6.43 2.62
CA THR A 131 27.08 -5.06 2.52
C THR A 131 26.06 -4.01 2.91
N VAL A 132 24.80 -4.16 2.50
CA VAL A 132 23.72 -3.23 2.82
C VAL A 132 23.30 -3.41 4.27
N ARG A 133 23.23 -4.65 4.75
CA ARG A 133 22.98 -5.00 6.14
C ARG A 133 24.00 -4.32 7.06
N ASN A 134 25.29 -4.50 6.85
CA ASN A 134 26.34 -3.90 7.65
C ASN A 134 26.23 -2.37 7.64
N LYS A 135 25.91 -1.76 6.49
CA LYS A 135 25.70 -0.31 6.42
C LYS A 135 24.48 0.15 7.23
N ALA A 136 23.42 -0.63 7.31
CA ALA A 136 22.24 -0.30 8.12
C ALA A 136 22.52 -0.42 9.63
N GLU A 137 23.39 -1.36 10.02
CA GLU A 137 23.84 -1.49 11.41
C GLU A 137 24.75 -0.33 11.82
N ASP A 138 25.68 0.08 10.95
CA ASP A 138 26.73 1.08 11.25
C ASP A 138 26.24 2.54 11.18
N ARG A 139 25.11 2.80 10.49
CA ARG A 139 24.58 4.14 10.28
C ARG A 139 23.31 4.39 11.08
N ASP A 140 22.98 5.65 11.30
CA ASP A 140 21.71 6.04 11.90
C ASP A 140 20.55 5.54 11.06
N TYR A 141 20.63 5.72 9.74
CA TYR A 141 19.69 5.16 8.76
C TYR A 141 20.34 5.01 7.38
N ILE A 142 19.69 4.22 6.53
CA ILE A 142 19.94 4.14 5.08
C ILE A 142 18.67 4.52 4.31
N ALA A 143 18.84 5.00 3.07
CA ALA A 143 17.70 5.29 2.20
C ALA A 143 17.57 4.21 1.12
N VAL A 144 16.34 3.74 0.93
CA VAL A 144 15.94 2.88 -0.19
C VAL A 144 14.95 3.66 -1.05
N SER A 145 15.30 3.88 -2.32
CA SER A 145 14.52 4.70 -3.23
C SER A 145 14.11 3.90 -4.46
N ASP A 146 12.82 4.04 -4.82
CA ASP A 146 12.28 3.55 -6.08
C ASP A 146 11.60 4.71 -6.81
N THR A 147 12.14 5.09 -7.97
CA THR A 147 11.68 6.25 -8.77
C THR A 147 10.53 5.92 -9.72
N ALA A 148 10.10 4.66 -9.77
CA ALA A 148 8.95 4.16 -10.51
C ALA A 148 8.25 3.08 -9.66
N CYS A 149 7.90 3.44 -8.40
CA CYS A 149 7.55 2.49 -7.36
C CYS A 149 6.26 1.69 -7.62
N GLY A 150 5.46 2.10 -8.59
CA GLY A 150 4.19 1.44 -8.83
C GLY A 150 3.33 1.44 -7.58
N ALA A 151 2.67 0.32 -7.30
CA ALA A 151 1.90 0.12 -6.07
C ALA A 151 2.78 -0.07 -4.81
N GLY A 152 4.12 -0.10 -4.93
CA GLY A 152 5.04 -0.23 -3.81
C GLY A 152 5.58 -1.63 -3.57
N ALA A 153 5.36 -2.58 -4.48
CA ALA A 153 5.78 -3.97 -4.33
C ALA A 153 7.29 -4.12 -4.03
N THR A 154 8.15 -3.34 -4.70
CA THR A 154 9.60 -3.33 -4.48
C THR A 154 9.97 -2.82 -3.09
N LEU A 155 9.30 -1.77 -2.60
CA LEU A 155 9.57 -1.19 -1.29
C LEU A 155 9.07 -2.09 -0.16
N ILE A 156 7.90 -2.72 -0.32
CA ILE A 156 7.38 -3.71 0.64
C ILE A 156 8.28 -4.94 0.71
N SER A 157 8.71 -5.47 -0.43
CA SER A 157 9.63 -6.61 -0.45
C SER A 157 10.97 -6.27 0.20
N ALA A 158 11.49 -5.05 -0.01
CA ALA A 158 12.69 -4.57 0.67
C ALA A 158 12.49 -4.47 2.19
N ALA A 159 11.35 -3.94 2.66
CA ALA A 159 11.02 -3.85 4.08
C ALA A 159 10.99 -5.25 4.74
N ASN A 160 10.34 -6.22 4.09
CA ASN A 160 10.30 -7.60 4.58
C ASN A 160 11.69 -8.28 4.56
N THR A 161 12.50 -8.02 3.53
CA THR A 161 13.89 -8.52 3.48
C THR A 161 14.74 -7.99 4.64
N PHE A 162 14.65 -6.69 4.96
CA PHE A 162 15.31 -6.13 6.15
C PHE A 162 14.82 -6.79 7.45
N LYS A 163 13.51 -6.96 7.59
CA LYS A 163 12.91 -7.63 8.75
C LYS A 163 13.42 -9.08 8.90
N GLU A 164 13.48 -9.85 7.80
CA GLU A 164 14.02 -11.21 7.79
C GLU A 164 15.50 -11.26 8.21
N GLN A 165 16.26 -10.21 7.93
CA GLN A 165 17.65 -10.05 8.37
C GLN A 165 17.80 -9.50 9.79
N GLY A 166 16.70 -9.31 10.53
CA GLY A 166 16.71 -8.81 11.90
C GLY A 166 16.86 -7.29 12.04
N ILE A 167 16.76 -6.54 10.94
CA ILE A 167 16.84 -5.07 10.95
C ILE A 167 15.45 -4.47 11.11
N ASN A 168 15.29 -3.61 12.12
CA ASN A 168 14.10 -2.80 12.29
C ASN A 168 14.08 -1.68 11.22
N TYR A 169 13.43 -1.96 10.08
CA TYR A 169 13.37 -1.02 8.97
C TYR A 169 12.67 0.31 9.31
N GLN A 170 11.77 0.32 10.29
CA GLN A 170 11.11 1.57 10.71
C GLN A 170 12.04 2.55 11.41
N GLU A 171 13.12 2.06 12.00
CA GLU A 171 14.13 2.89 12.67
C GLU A 171 15.35 3.13 11.77
N LYS A 172 15.67 2.17 10.92
CA LYS A 172 16.93 2.12 10.17
C LYS A 172 16.80 2.40 8.68
N VAL A 173 15.59 2.43 8.12
CA VAL A 173 15.42 2.57 6.67
C VAL A 173 14.43 3.67 6.33
N LEU A 174 14.87 4.64 5.53
CA LEU A 174 14.01 5.64 4.92
C LEU A 174 13.58 5.14 3.54
N PHE A 175 12.31 4.81 3.37
CA PHE A 175 11.77 4.46 2.06
C PHE A 175 11.31 5.71 1.31
N VAL A 176 11.71 5.81 0.04
CA VAL A 176 11.33 6.89 -0.87
C VAL A 176 10.72 6.28 -2.11
N GLY A 177 9.41 6.39 -2.26
CA GLY A 177 8.68 5.97 -3.46
C GLY A 177 8.30 7.19 -4.30
N GLN A 178 8.49 7.10 -5.61
CA GLN A 178 8.03 8.07 -6.58
C GLN A 178 7.35 7.36 -7.75
N ASP A 179 6.23 7.90 -8.23
CA ASP A 179 5.59 7.44 -9.45
C ASP A 179 5.00 8.64 -10.20
N ILE A 180 4.89 8.53 -11.52
CA ILE A 180 4.27 9.56 -12.36
C ILE A 180 2.76 9.57 -12.20
N ASP A 181 2.17 8.41 -11.92
CA ASP A 181 0.74 8.25 -11.67
C ASP A 181 0.43 8.50 -10.20
N ARG A 182 -0.37 9.56 -9.95
CA ARG A 182 -0.77 9.94 -8.60
C ARG A 182 -1.51 8.82 -7.86
N VAL A 183 -2.42 8.11 -8.55
CA VAL A 183 -3.24 7.06 -7.92
C VAL A 183 -2.35 5.89 -7.51
N VAL A 184 -1.43 5.51 -8.37
CA VAL A 184 -0.48 4.44 -8.12
C VAL A 184 0.50 4.82 -6.98
N GLY A 185 0.98 6.07 -6.97
CA GLY A 185 1.78 6.59 -5.84
C GLY A 185 1.01 6.59 -4.51
N GLN A 186 -0.31 6.87 -4.54
CA GLN A 186 -1.16 6.77 -3.35
C GLN A 186 -1.35 5.32 -2.90
N MET A 187 -1.42 4.35 -3.83
CA MET A 187 -1.43 2.91 -3.49
C MET A 187 -0.16 2.52 -2.73
N CYS A 188 1.01 2.92 -3.25
CA CYS A 188 2.29 2.72 -2.58
C CYS A 188 2.30 3.32 -1.18
N TYR A 189 1.84 4.55 -1.02
CA TYR A 189 1.73 5.22 0.26
C TYR A 189 0.82 4.45 1.23
N CYS A 190 -0.38 4.09 0.81
CA CYS A 190 -1.30 3.31 1.62
C CYS A 190 -0.70 1.96 2.02
N LEU A 191 -0.08 1.25 1.08
CA LEU A 191 0.52 -0.06 1.32
C LEU A 191 1.64 0.00 2.37
N LEU A 192 2.53 0.99 2.26
CA LEU A 192 3.65 1.16 3.21
C LEU A 192 3.17 1.53 4.62
N TYR A 193 2.15 2.38 4.75
CA TYR A 193 1.65 2.83 6.05
C TYR A 193 0.69 1.85 6.73
N THR A 194 0.07 0.95 5.99
CA THR A 194 -0.79 -0.12 6.55
C THR A 194 -0.03 -1.42 6.81
N SER A 195 1.23 -1.52 6.36
CA SER A 195 2.09 -2.67 6.71
C SER A 195 2.41 -2.69 8.20
N PRO A 196 2.29 -3.86 8.86
CA PRO A 196 2.50 -3.96 10.31
C PRO A 196 3.93 -3.61 10.69
N SER A 197 4.05 -2.90 11.80
CA SER A 197 5.34 -2.59 12.41
C SER A 197 6.07 -3.88 12.84
N PRO A 198 7.41 -3.96 12.70
CA PRO A 198 8.19 -5.02 13.35
C PRO A 198 7.99 -5.10 14.87
N ARG A 199 7.48 -4.01 15.51
CA ARG A 199 7.15 -3.98 16.94
C ARG A 199 5.81 -4.66 17.24
N ASP A 200 4.89 -4.73 16.29
CA ASP A 200 3.54 -5.27 16.49
C ASP A 200 3.51 -6.81 16.43
N THR A 201 4.62 -7.44 16.06
CA THR A 201 4.74 -8.90 15.91
C THR A 201 5.39 -9.59 17.12
N ARG A 202 5.35 -8.97 18.31
CA ARG A 202 5.81 -9.59 19.57
C ARG A 202 4.70 -10.24 20.34
#